data_a94fc65cb9f50a0d1aa1b90f738040a3
#
_entry.id   a94fc65cb9f50a0d1aa1b90f738040a3
#
_cell.length_a   1.000
_cell.length_b   1.000
_cell.length_c   1.000
_cell.angle_alpha   90.00
_cell.angle_beta   90.00
_cell.angle_gamma   90.00
#
_symmetry.space_group_name_H-M   'P 1'
#
loop_
_entity.id
_entity.type
_entity.pdbx_description
1 polymer ?
#
loop_
_entity_poly.entity_id
_entity_poly.type
_entity_poly.pdbx_seq_one_letter_code
_entity_poly.pdbx_strand_id
1 'polypeptide(L)'
;MNGIDIAGHQKGINLADVPCDFVIVKATQGKTFVNPEFTTQITQALSLGKYAGVYHYANGAGVDIEADHFIDVVKPYLGKVILCLDWENNKDKYGNNDNPKFVAGDYKYCEQLLVAIQKKTGITPFLYMSKSVARQYKWEVGRNFPFWCAQYKNYNPTGYQKNPWTDAKGWGAWTGCKIFQYSSKGRLKGYNSDLDLDLSYIDGDEWLRWAQGDIIPEQPSDYRPTLRKGDRGEAVRAWQMLLKEKGYDIGKAGCDGIFGSDTEKAVMKYQQSKGMESGWIGPQTWQTIS
;
A
#
# COMPACT_ATOMS: atom_id res chain seq x y z
N MET A 1 2.02 11.76 18.29
CA MET A 1 2.64 10.61 18.97
C MET A 1 4.00 10.33 18.35
N ASN A 2 4.97 9.88 19.15
CA ASN A 2 6.28 9.47 18.64
C ASN A 2 6.32 7.96 18.45
N GLY A 3 6.90 7.51 17.36
CA GLY A 3 6.99 6.09 17.05
C GLY A 3 8.24 5.68 16.31
N ILE A 4 8.32 4.41 16.06
CA ILE A 4 9.37 3.77 15.27
C ILE A 4 8.73 2.79 14.29
N ASP A 5 9.40 2.56 13.16
CA ASP A 5 9.11 1.40 12.35
C ASP A 5 10.30 0.44 12.35
N ILE A 6 10.01 -0.86 12.32
CA ILE A 6 11.00 -1.92 12.53
C ILE A 6 10.76 -3.13 11.63
N ALA A 7 11.85 -3.85 11.40
CA ALA A 7 11.86 -5.07 10.58
C ALA A 7 12.79 -6.11 11.19
N GLY A 8 13.20 -7.11 10.41
CA GLY A 8 14.19 -8.12 10.82
C GLY A 8 15.56 -7.55 11.20
N HIS A 9 15.88 -6.33 10.74
CA HIS A 9 17.12 -5.65 11.11
C HIS A 9 17.18 -5.28 12.60
N GLN A 10 16.01 -5.06 13.22
CA GLN A 10 15.89 -4.79 14.66
C GLN A 10 15.64 -6.08 15.47
N LYS A 11 16.23 -7.19 15.02
CA LYS A 11 16.18 -8.46 15.75
C LYS A 11 16.65 -8.28 17.20
N GLY A 12 15.88 -8.85 18.14
CA GLY A 12 16.18 -8.81 19.56
C GLY A 12 15.89 -7.47 20.24
N ILE A 13 15.21 -6.52 19.56
CA ILE A 13 14.75 -5.28 20.21
C ILE A 13 13.79 -5.61 21.35
N ASN A 14 14.00 -4.98 22.51
CA ASN A 14 13.06 -5.02 23.63
C ASN A 14 12.24 -3.73 23.63
N LEU A 15 11.01 -3.78 23.17
CA LEU A 15 10.13 -2.61 23.05
C LEU A 15 9.70 -2.03 24.42
N ALA A 16 9.90 -2.75 25.51
CA ALA A 16 9.68 -2.22 26.85
C ALA A 16 10.72 -1.16 27.24
N ASP A 17 11.95 -1.27 26.70
CA ASP A 17 13.04 -0.37 26.99
C ASP A 17 13.09 0.85 26.05
N VAL A 18 12.38 0.78 24.91
CA VAL A 18 12.36 1.83 23.88
C VAL A 18 11.16 2.76 24.11
N PRO A 19 11.40 4.06 24.37
CA PRO A 19 10.31 5.03 24.56
C PRO A 19 9.64 5.37 23.24
N CYS A 20 8.51 4.73 22.93
CA CYS A 20 7.68 5.02 21.77
C CYS A 20 6.21 4.82 22.10
N ASP A 21 5.35 5.66 21.54
CA ASP A 21 3.89 5.56 21.68
C ASP A 21 3.34 4.50 20.72
N PHE A 22 3.93 4.38 19.51
CA PHE A 22 3.51 3.42 18.51
C PHE A 22 4.70 2.72 17.83
N VAL A 23 4.41 1.57 17.25
CA VAL A 23 5.39 0.76 16.49
C VAL A 23 4.73 0.23 15.22
N ILE A 24 5.35 0.42 14.06
CA ILE A 24 4.92 -0.20 12.81
C ILE A 24 5.93 -1.30 12.43
N VAL A 25 5.45 -2.53 12.26
CA VAL A 25 6.29 -3.72 12.11
C VAL A 25 6.18 -4.27 10.70
N LYS A 26 7.32 -4.53 10.03
CA LYS A 26 7.32 -5.28 8.77
C LYS A 26 6.70 -6.65 8.98
N ALA A 27 5.63 -6.96 8.25
CA ALA A 27 5.04 -8.29 8.25
C ALA A 27 5.57 -9.12 7.09
N THR A 28 5.42 -8.63 5.87
CA THR A 28 5.67 -9.40 4.65
C THR A 28 6.33 -8.57 3.55
N GLN A 29 6.81 -9.26 2.51
CA GLN A 29 7.29 -8.64 1.28
C GLN A 29 6.99 -9.56 0.10
N GLY A 30 6.45 -9.00 -0.98
CA GLY A 30 6.11 -9.75 -2.17
C GLY A 30 5.18 -10.93 -1.87
N LYS A 31 5.36 -12.04 -2.56
CA LYS A 31 4.43 -13.17 -2.50
C LYS A 31 4.77 -14.27 -1.48
N THR A 32 5.94 -14.22 -0.82
CA THR A 32 6.40 -15.35 0.00
C THR A 32 7.19 -14.96 1.24
N PHE A 33 7.82 -13.77 1.26
CA PHE A 33 8.66 -13.39 2.40
C PHE A 33 7.81 -12.97 3.59
N VAL A 34 8.08 -13.58 4.74
CA VAL A 34 7.57 -13.17 6.06
C VAL A 34 8.77 -12.72 6.90
N ASN A 35 8.67 -11.55 7.53
CA ASN A 35 9.70 -11.09 8.46
C ASN A 35 9.83 -12.10 9.62
N PRO A 36 11.01 -12.71 9.80
CA PRO A 36 11.20 -13.75 10.84
C PRO A 36 10.99 -13.23 12.27
N GLU A 37 11.12 -11.91 12.50
CA GLU A 37 10.89 -11.28 13.80
C GLU A 37 9.45 -10.76 13.97
N PHE A 38 8.60 -10.88 12.94
CA PHE A 38 7.26 -10.28 12.92
C PHE A 38 6.42 -10.63 14.15
N THR A 39 6.25 -11.92 14.41
CA THR A 39 5.40 -12.38 15.53
C THR A 39 5.93 -11.89 16.88
N THR A 40 7.24 -11.92 17.08
CA THR A 40 7.86 -11.44 18.32
C THR A 40 7.65 -9.94 18.48
N GLN A 41 7.95 -9.16 17.46
CA GLN A 41 7.87 -7.69 17.50
C GLN A 41 6.43 -7.20 17.68
N ILE A 42 5.47 -7.74 16.92
CA ILE A 42 4.07 -7.30 17.01
C ILE A 42 3.42 -7.71 18.33
N THR A 43 3.74 -8.90 18.83
CA THR A 43 3.22 -9.37 20.12
C THR A 43 3.75 -8.50 21.26
N GLN A 44 5.03 -8.13 21.24
CA GLN A 44 5.59 -7.18 22.23
C GLN A 44 4.85 -5.84 22.17
N ALA A 45 4.67 -5.24 20.98
CA ALA A 45 4.00 -3.96 20.84
C ALA A 45 2.59 -3.98 21.44
N LEU A 46 1.80 -4.99 21.09
CA LEU A 46 0.42 -5.14 21.57
C LEU A 46 0.35 -5.42 23.08
N SER A 47 1.23 -6.29 23.62
CA SER A 47 1.25 -6.63 25.05
C SER A 47 1.65 -5.46 25.94
N LEU A 48 2.42 -4.52 25.40
CA LEU A 48 2.84 -3.29 26.08
C LEU A 48 1.81 -2.15 25.92
N GLY A 49 0.69 -2.40 25.25
CA GLY A 49 -0.34 -1.39 25.00
C GLY A 49 0.09 -0.27 24.06
N LYS A 50 1.14 -0.50 23.24
CA LYS A 50 1.56 0.46 22.22
C LYS A 50 0.57 0.43 21.06
N TYR A 51 0.33 1.58 20.45
CA TYR A 51 -0.38 1.62 19.18
C TYR A 51 0.44 0.88 18.12
N ALA A 52 -0.18 -0.09 17.45
CA ALA A 52 0.56 -0.98 16.56
C ALA A 52 0.11 -0.82 15.11
N GLY A 53 1.06 -0.95 14.20
CA GLY A 53 0.85 -1.04 12.77
C GLY A 53 1.65 -2.19 12.17
N VAL A 54 1.25 -2.63 11.00
CA VAL A 54 1.95 -3.68 10.24
C VAL A 54 2.09 -3.26 8.78
N TYR A 55 3.22 -3.57 8.15
CA TYR A 55 3.39 -3.20 6.76
C TYR A 55 3.79 -4.36 5.84
N HIS A 56 3.34 -4.25 4.60
CA HIS A 56 3.72 -5.08 3.48
C HIS A 56 4.59 -4.29 2.50
N TYR A 57 5.78 -4.79 2.21
CA TYR A 57 6.63 -4.22 1.16
C TYR A 57 6.23 -4.81 -0.20
N ALA A 58 5.64 -4.00 -1.05
CA ALA A 58 5.21 -4.42 -2.37
C ALA A 58 6.40 -4.67 -3.29
N ASN A 59 6.35 -5.75 -4.10
CA ASN A 59 7.41 -6.04 -5.08
C ASN A 59 6.92 -6.38 -6.49
N GLY A 60 5.62 -6.16 -6.78
CA GLY A 60 5.05 -6.37 -8.11
C GLY A 60 4.82 -7.83 -8.49
N ALA A 61 4.71 -8.73 -7.51
CA ALA A 61 4.49 -10.17 -7.75
C ALA A 61 3.06 -10.51 -8.21
N GLY A 62 2.14 -9.57 -8.14
CA GLY A 62 0.73 -9.69 -8.52
C GLY A 62 -0.18 -9.16 -7.40
N VAL A 63 -1.15 -8.32 -7.77
CA VAL A 63 -2.00 -7.58 -6.81
C VAL A 63 -2.68 -8.50 -5.81
N ASP A 64 -3.44 -9.47 -6.31
CA ASP A 64 -4.16 -10.39 -5.41
C ASP A 64 -3.23 -11.32 -4.64
N ILE A 65 -2.12 -11.74 -5.26
CA ILE A 65 -1.14 -12.63 -4.62
C ILE A 65 -0.45 -11.93 -3.44
N GLU A 66 -0.04 -10.67 -3.62
CA GLU A 66 0.59 -9.90 -2.54
C GLU A 66 -0.41 -9.52 -1.46
N ALA A 67 -1.65 -9.14 -1.85
CA ALA A 67 -2.71 -8.85 -0.89
C ALA A 67 -3.04 -10.08 -0.04
N ASP A 68 -3.24 -11.25 -0.66
CA ASP A 68 -3.56 -12.49 0.06
C ASP A 68 -2.42 -12.90 0.99
N HIS A 69 -1.16 -12.87 0.50
CA HIS A 69 0.01 -13.16 1.34
C HIS A 69 0.12 -12.25 2.57
N PHE A 70 -0.08 -10.95 2.39
CA PHE A 70 -0.08 -10.00 3.51
C PHE A 70 -1.19 -10.31 4.50
N ILE A 71 -2.43 -10.45 4.00
CA ILE A 71 -3.62 -10.66 4.83
C ILE A 71 -3.52 -11.97 5.61
N ASP A 72 -3.08 -13.05 4.99
CA ASP A 72 -2.94 -14.36 5.65
C ASP A 72 -2.01 -14.28 6.87
N VAL A 73 -0.90 -13.53 6.76
CA VAL A 73 0.06 -13.35 7.86
C VAL A 73 -0.48 -12.45 8.96
N VAL A 74 -1.18 -11.35 8.60
CA VAL A 74 -1.65 -10.36 9.59
C VAL A 74 -3.05 -10.64 10.13
N LYS A 75 -3.74 -11.65 9.61
CA LYS A 75 -5.12 -12.01 9.97
C LYS A 75 -5.41 -12.07 11.48
N PRO A 76 -4.52 -12.60 12.35
CA PRO A 76 -4.75 -12.65 13.79
C PRO A 76 -4.76 -11.27 14.47
N TYR A 77 -4.29 -10.23 13.78
CA TYR A 77 -4.10 -8.89 14.30
C TYR A 77 -5.08 -7.86 13.72
N LEU A 78 -5.91 -8.25 12.73
CA LEU A 78 -6.92 -7.37 12.14
C LEU A 78 -7.84 -6.79 13.21
N GLY A 79 -8.18 -5.50 13.09
CA GLY A 79 -8.94 -4.75 14.07
C GLY A 79 -8.13 -4.25 15.29
N LYS A 80 -6.84 -4.62 15.39
CA LYS A 80 -5.93 -4.19 16.47
C LYS A 80 -4.75 -3.35 15.97
N VAL A 81 -4.48 -3.39 14.68
CA VAL A 81 -3.32 -2.76 14.05
C VAL A 81 -3.76 -1.98 12.81
N ILE A 82 -3.13 -0.85 12.52
CA ILE A 82 -3.27 -0.23 11.21
C ILE A 82 -2.52 -1.07 10.18
N LEU A 83 -3.08 -1.16 8.97
CA LEU A 83 -2.43 -1.81 7.84
C LEU A 83 -1.67 -0.76 7.01
N CYS A 84 -0.47 -1.07 6.54
CA CYS A 84 0.32 -0.18 5.71
C CYS A 84 0.82 -0.91 4.48
N LEU A 85 0.77 -0.24 3.34
CA LEU A 85 1.43 -0.65 2.11
C LEU A 85 2.68 0.20 1.92
N ASP A 86 3.83 -0.46 1.94
CA ASP A 86 5.13 0.15 1.67
C ASP A 86 5.45 0.00 0.19
N TRP A 87 5.50 1.14 -0.51
CA TRP A 87 5.79 1.21 -1.93
C TRP A 87 6.97 2.13 -2.19
N GLU A 88 8.10 1.52 -2.50
CA GLU A 88 9.36 2.22 -2.69
C GLU A 88 9.98 1.92 -4.06
N ASN A 89 10.59 2.94 -4.64
CA ASN A 89 11.43 2.81 -5.83
C ASN A 89 12.89 2.76 -5.38
N ASN A 90 13.28 1.68 -4.73
CA ASN A 90 14.64 1.51 -4.24
C ASN A 90 15.57 0.98 -5.34
N LYS A 91 16.60 1.78 -5.65
CA LYS A 91 17.78 1.31 -6.36
C LYS A 91 18.81 0.89 -5.33
N ASP A 92 19.39 -0.29 -5.52
CA ASP A 92 20.55 -0.70 -4.72
C ASP A 92 21.73 0.27 -4.96
N LYS A 93 22.79 0.11 -4.17
CA LYS A 93 24.02 0.94 -4.29
C LYS A 93 24.72 0.84 -5.67
N TYR A 94 24.31 -0.09 -6.52
CA TYR A 94 24.80 -0.28 -7.89
C TYR A 94 23.84 0.27 -8.94
N GLY A 95 22.72 0.87 -8.53
CA GLY A 95 21.69 1.39 -9.43
C GLY A 95 20.72 0.33 -9.93
N ASN A 96 20.84 -0.92 -9.48
CA ASN A 96 19.87 -1.98 -9.78
C ASN A 96 18.63 -1.74 -8.93
N ASN A 97 17.47 -1.90 -9.55
CA ASN A 97 16.22 -1.84 -8.83
C ASN A 97 16.04 -3.17 -8.09
N ASP A 98 15.99 -3.17 -6.75
CA ASP A 98 15.64 -4.35 -5.95
C ASP A 98 14.27 -4.90 -6.37
N ASN A 99 13.55 -4.10 -7.11
CA ASN A 99 12.26 -4.40 -7.66
C ASN A 99 12.20 -4.01 -9.14
N PRO A 100 12.67 -4.88 -10.06
CA PRO A 100 12.73 -4.60 -11.49
C PRO A 100 11.35 -4.32 -12.13
N LYS A 101 10.25 -4.55 -11.40
CA LYS A 101 8.89 -4.26 -11.84
C LYS A 101 8.36 -2.88 -11.39
N PHE A 102 9.01 -2.22 -10.43
CA PHE A 102 8.72 -0.82 -10.08
C PHE A 102 9.49 0.15 -10.98
N VAL A 103 9.30 0.00 -12.27
CA VAL A 103 9.76 1.01 -13.22
C VAL A 103 8.81 2.20 -13.12
N ALA A 104 9.34 3.39 -13.33
CA ALA A 104 8.57 4.61 -13.44
C ALA A 104 7.27 4.38 -14.25
N GLY A 105 6.11 4.45 -13.60
CA GLY A 105 4.80 4.20 -14.23
C GLY A 105 3.88 3.24 -13.47
N ASP A 106 4.39 2.44 -12.55
CA ASP A 106 3.59 1.40 -11.88
C ASP A 106 2.92 1.83 -10.56
N TYR A 107 2.77 3.13 -10.32
CA TYR A 107 1.91 3.61 -9.22
C TYR A 107 0.48 3.07 -9.32
N LYS A 108 0.01 2.70 -10.52
CA LYS A 108 -1.27 2.02 -10.73
C LYS A 108 -1.33 0.66 -10.05
N TYR A 109 -0.22 -0.09 -10.04
CA TYR A 109 -0.13 -1.34 -9.28
C TYR A 109 -0.30 -1.08 -7.78
N CYS A 110 0.37 -0.05 -7.27
CA CYS A 110 0.23 0.36 -5.88
C CYS A 110 -1.23 0.70 -5.53
N GLU A 111 -1.90 1.50 -6.36
CA GLU A 111 -3.32 1.84 -6.18
C GLU A 111 -4.23 0.60 -6.19
N GLN A 112 -3.99 -0.34 -7.09
CA GLN A 112 -4.75 -1.59 -7.16
C GLN A 112 -4.52 -2.45 -5.90
N LEU A 113 -3.29 -2.53 -5.40
CA LEU A 113 -2.97 -3.31 -4.20
C LEU A 113 -3.59 -2.69 -2.93
N LEU A 114 -3.57 -1.36 -2.80
CA LEU A 114 -4.29 -0.66 -1.73
C LEU A 114 -5.79 -1.00 -1.72
N VAL A 115 -6.42 -0.92 -2.89
CA VAL A 115 -7.85 -1.24 -3.06
C VAL A 115 -8.11 -2.72 -2.77
N ALA A 116 -7.23 -3.63 -3.20
CA ALA A 116 -7.38 -5.06 -2.94
C ALA A 116 -7.31 -5.37 -1.43
N ILE A 117 -6.33 -4.79 -0.71
CA ILE A 117 -6.21 -4.95 0.75
C ILE A 117 -7.48 -4.40 1.43
N GLN A 118 -7.92 -3.19 1.08
CA GLN A 118 -9.13 -2.58 1.67
C GLN A 118 -10.37 -3.44 1.42
N LYS A 119 -10.59 -3.91 0.20
CA LYS A 119 -11.77 -4.74 -0.13
C LYS A 119 -11.78 -6.08 0.60
N LYS A 120 -10.61 -6.71 0.74
CA LYS A 120 -10.49 -8.03 1.37
C LYS A 120 -10.59 -7.97 2.90
N THR A 121 -10.18 -6.85 3.52
CA THR A 121 -10.14 -6.71 4.99
C THR A 121 -11.24 -5.82 5.56
N GLY A 122 -11.82 -4.93 4.75
CA GLY A 122 -12.66 -3.82 5.23
C GLY A 122 -11.88 -2.69 5.91
N ILE A 123 -10.55 -2.81 6.03
CA ILE A 123 -9.67 -1.84 6.69
C ILE A 123 -8.93 -1.04 5.62
N THR A 124 -8.96 0.28 5.73
CA THR A 124 -8.24 1.17 4.82
C THR A 124 -6.73 1.18 5.16
N PRO A 125 -5.84 0.69 4.29
CA PRO A 125 -4.42 0.70 4.56
C PRO A 125 -3.82 2.11 4.40
N PHE A 126 -2.77 2.40 5.15
CA PHE A 126 -1.90 3.56 4.94
C PHE A 126 -0.97 3.29 3.76
N LEU A 127 -0.67 4.33 3.00
CA LEU A 127 0.31 4.27 1.91
C LEU A 127 1.61 4.92 2.35
N TYR A 128 2.67 4.11 2.46
CA TYR A 128 4.02 4.62 2.71
C TYR A 128 4.79 4.79 1.41
N MET A 129 5.43 5.95 1.28
CA MET A 129 6.46 6.24 0.29
C MET A 129 7.24 7.50 0.64
N SER A 130 8.35 7.73 -0.04
CA SER A 130 9.06 9.00 0.10
C SER A 130 8.26 10.17 -0.50
N LYS A 131 8.41 11.36 0.09
CA LYS A 131 7.78 12.60 -0.39
C LYS A 131 8.15 12.92 -1.84
N SER A 132 9.35 12.55 -2.26
CA SER A 132 9.79 12.72 -3.65
C SER A 132 9.01 11.84 -4.62
N VAL A 133 8.73 10.58 -4.26
CA VAL A 133 7.93 9.64 -5.05
C VAL A 133 6.47 10.09 -5.12
N ALA A 134 5.91 10.54 -3.99
CA ALA A 134 4.53 11.04 -3.94
C ALA A 134 4.26 12.17 -4.97
N ARG A 135 5.27 12.98 -5.28
CA ARG A 135 5.17 14.08 -6.25
C ARG A 135 5.40 13.69 -7.70
N GLN A 136 5.90 12.47 -7.97
CA GLN A 136 6.25 12.06 -9.34
C GLN A 136 5.04 11.61 -10.16
N TYR A 137 3.97 11.21 -9.51
CA TYR A 137 2.83 10.55 -10.18
C TYR A 137 1.52 11.29 -9.95
N LYS A 138 0.58 11.08 -10.88
CA LYS A 138 -0.81 11.54 -10.76
C LYS A 138 -1.62 10.46 -10.02
N TRP A 139 -1.58 10.49 -8.70
CA TRP A 139 -2.36 9.60 -7.86
C TRP A 139 -3.85 9.88 -8.04
N GLU A 140 -4.60 8.91 -8.60
CA GLU A 140 -6.03 9.03 -8.84
C GLU A 140 -6.84 8.45 -7.68
N VAL A 141 -6.44 7.28 -7.23
CA VAL A 141 -7.06 6.55 -6.13
C VAL A 141 -6.21 6.61 -4.87
N GLY A 142 -4.90 6.48 -5.02
CA GLY A 142 -3.95 6.51 -3.91
C GLY A 142 -4.09 7.72 -3.00
N ARG A 143 -4.48 8.88 -3.57
CA ARG A 143 -4.72 10.13 -2.82
C ARG A 143 -5.83 10.02 -1.75
N ASN A 144 -6.70 9.03 -1.85
CA ASN A 144 -7.78 8.81 -0.88
C ASN A 144 -7.34 7.93 0.31
N PHE A 145 -6.15 7.36 0.22
CA PHE A 145 -5.57 6.58 1.31
C PHE A 145 -4.73 7.46 2.23
N PRO A 146 -4.72 7.20 3.55
CA PRO A 146 -3.92 7.96 4.49
C PRO A 146 -2.44 7.80 4.16
N PHE A 147 -1.69 8.92 4.20
CA PHE A 147 -0.31 8.97 3.76
C PHE A 147 0.66 8.86 4.95
N TRP A 148 1.54 7.88 4.89
CA TRP A 148 2.73 7.76 5.72
C TRP A 148 3.94 8.15 4.86
N CYS A 149 4.51 9.30 5.13
CA CYS A 149 5.52 9.92 4.28
C CYS A 149 6.92 9.78 4.86
N ALA A 150 7.91 9.47 4.03
CA ALA A 150 9.31 9.55 4.41
C ALA A 150 10.01 10.76 3.75
N GLN A 151 10.72 11.55 4.57
CA GLN A 151 11.65 12.57 4.10
C GLN A 151 12.66 12.90 5.19
N TYR A 152 13.94 12.79 4.90
CA TYR A 152 15.02 13.05 5.85
C TYR A 152 15.71 14.36 5.53
N LYS A 153 15.99 15.16 6.57
CA LYS A 153 16.83 16.37 6.45
C LYS A 153 18.27 16.01 6.13
N ASN A 154 18.78 14.99 6.80
CA ASN A 154 20.12 14.46 6.68
C ASN A 154 20.17 13.05 7.31
N TYR A 155 21.34 12.45 7.35
CA TYR A 155 21.57 11.14 7.96
C TYR A 155 22.37 11.23 9.28
N ASN A 156 22.26 12.34 10.00
CA ASN A 156 22.87 12.47 11.32
C ASN A 156 22.03 11.77 12.39
N PRO A 157 22.65 11.18 13.41
CA PRO A 157 21.94 10.63 14.54
C PRO A 157 21.07 11.67 15.24
N THR A 158 19.84 11.29 15.57
CA THR A 158 18.87 12.18 16.23
C THR A 158 17.93 11.42 17.16
N GLY A 159 17.41 12.09 18.19
CA GLY A 159 16.27 11.64 18.97
C GLY A 159 14.94 12.13 18.36
N TYR A 160 13.86 11.94 19.13
CA TYR A 160 12.54 12.44 18.73
C TYR A 160 12.48 13.95 18.56
N GLN A 161 11.79 14.40 17.52
CA GLN A 161 11.60 15.79 17.16
C GLN A 161 10.10 16.14 17.20
N LYS A 162 9.76 17.26 17.85
CA LYS A 162 8.37 17.77 17.86
C LYS A 162 7.94 18.34 16.51
N ASN A 163 8.87 18.98 15.81
CA ASN A 163 8.64 19.63 14.51
C ASN A 163 9.76 19.20 13.55
N PRO A 164 9.74 17.99 13.01
CA PRO A 164 10.76 17.53 12.09
C PRO A 164 10.75 18.37 10.80
N TRP A 165 11.93 18.57 10.26
CA TRP A 165 12.09 19.32 9.03
C TRP A 165 11.42 18.62 7.85
N THR A 166 10.76 19.41 7.01
CA THR A 166 10.32 19.03 5.67
C THR A 166 10.58 20.17 4.70
N ASP A 167 10.82 19.86 3.43
CA ASP A 167 10.99 20.89 2.40
C ASP A 167 9.67 21.63 2.12
N ALA A 168 9.77 22.84 1.53
CA ALA A 168 8.61 23.65 1.18
C ALA A 168 7.80 23.13 -0.03
N LYS A 169 8.27 22.05 -0.69
CA LYS A 169 7.57 21.45 -1.82
C LYS A 169 6.32 20.70 -1.32
N GLY A 170 5.25 20.72 -2.12
CA GLY A 170 3.99 20.06 -1.78
C GLY A 170 4.12 18.54 -1.53
N TRP A 171 3.03 17.94 -1.11
CA TRP A 171 2.91 16.52 -0.74
C TRP A 171 2.39 15.65 -1.88
N GLY A 172 2.53 16.09 -3.15
CA GLY A 172 1.94 15.42 -4.29
C GLY A 172 0.42 15.61 -4.34
N ALA A 173 -0.31 14.51 -4.33
CA ALA A 173 -1.78 14.54 -4.36
C ALA A 173 -2.43 14.75 -2.97
N TRP A 174 -1.65 14.74 -1.91
CA TRP A 174 -2.11 14.93 -0.53
C TRP A 174 -1.91 16.38 -0.07
N THR A 175 -2.66 16.79 0.93
CA THR A 175 -2.48 18.09 1.62
C THR A 175 -1.48 18.02 2.76
N GLY A 176 -1.06 16.82 3.16
CA GLY A 176 -0.13 16.50 4.23
C GLY A 176 -0.03 15.00 4.42
N CYS A 177 0.64 14.56 5.48
CA CYS A 177 0.69 13.16 5.85
C CYS A 177 0.08 12.93 7.24
N LYS A 178 -0.35 11.70 7.50
CA LYS A 178 -0.85 11.26 8.81
C LYS A 178 0.29 10.78 9.71
N ILE A 179 1.33 10.18 9.10
CA ILE A 179 2.55 9.73 9.78
C ILE A 179 3.73 10.22 8.95
N PHE A 180 4.77 10.68 9.63
CA PHE A 180 5.97 11.24 9.01
C PHE A 180 7.22 10.54 9.53
N GLN A 181 7.85 9.71 8.70
CA GLN A 181 9.17 9.15 8.95
C GLN A 181 10.22 10.20 8.57
N TYR A 182 10.88 10.77 9.56
CA TYR A 182 11.77 11.91 9.36
C TYR A 182 13.25 11.60 9.56
N SER A 183 13.58 10.39 10.00
CA SER A 183 14.96 9.94 10.16
C SER A 183 15.06 8.42 10.11
N SER A 184 16.11 7.92 9.47
CA SER A 184 16.56 6.52 9.56
C SER A 184 17.82 6.38 10.42
N LYS A 185 18.11 7.37 11.26
CA LYS A 185 19.30 7.44 12.15
C LYS A 185 18.90 7.77 13.58
N GLY A 186 17.75 7.25 14.00
CA GLY A 186 17.25 7.45 15.37
C GLY A 186 18.16 6.84 16.42
N ARG A 187 18.32 7.55 17.54
CA ARG A 187 19.01 7.08 18.73
C ARG A 187 18.10 7.25 19.92
N LEU A 188 17.59 6.13 20.40
CA LEU A 188 16.69 6.09 21.56
C LEU A 188 17.30 5.24 22.67
N LYS A 189 16.95 5.56 23.91
CA LYS A 189 17.28 4.71 25.05
C LYS A 189 16.73 3.29 24.78
N GLY A 190 17.46 2.28 25.20
CA GLY A 190 17.04 0.88 25.09
C GLY A 190 17.38 0.19 23.79
N TYR A 191 17.93 0.92 22.79
CA TYR A 191 18.40 0.33 21.55
C TYR A 191 19.68 1.00 21.05
N ASN A 192 20.71 0.20 20.76
CA ASN A 192 22.06 0.71 20.48
C ASN A 192 22.39 0.89 18.98
N SER A 193 21.42 0.71 18.09
CA SER A 193 21.60 0.84 16.65
C SER A 193 20.64 1.86 16.06
N ASP A 194 20.67 2.02 14.75
CA ASP A 194 19.78 2.94 14.02
C ASP A 194 18.32 2.48 14.09
N LEU A 195 17.43 3.43 14.31
CA LEU A 195 15.98 3.27 14.24
C LEU A 195 15.39 4.26 13.25
N ASP A 196 14.36 3.84 12.56
CA ASP A 196 13.49 4.75 11.85
C ASP A 196 12.59 5.47 12.85
N LEU A 197 12.58 6.80 12.78
CA LEU A 197 11.79 7.65 13.70
C LEU A 197 10.63 8.28 12.99
N ASP A 198 9.45 8.09 13.58
CA ASP A 198 8.18 8.57 13.07
C ASP A 198 7.51 9.55 14.02
N LEU A 199 6.82 10.53 13.42
CA LEU A 199 5.87 11.41 14.10
C LEU A 199 4.47 11.14 13.54
N SER A 200 3.54 10.72 14.40
CA SER A 200 2.13 10.61 14.05
C SER A 200 1.40 11.91 14.34
N TYR A 201 0.66 12.42 13.36
CA TYR A 201 -0.22 13.59 13.46
C TYR A 201 -1.65 13.21 13.82
N ILE A 202 -1.96 11.90 13.89
CA ILE A 202 -3.22 11.38 14.45
C ILE A 202 -2.99 10.99 15.91
N ASP A 203 -4.04 11.09 16.70
CA ASP A 203 -4.04 10.65 18.10
C ASP A 203 -4.36 9.15 18.23
N GLY A 204 -4.43 8.67 19.47
CA GLY A 204 -4.69 7.25 19.75
C GLY A 204 -6.09 6.81 19.34
N ASP A 205 -7.10 7.65 19.53
CA ASP A 205 -8.48 7.32 19.16
C ASP A 205 -8.63 7.23 17.64
N GLU A 206 -8.05 8.18 16.90
CA GLU A 206 -8.03 8.12 15.44
C GLU A 206 -7.23 6.89 14.93
N TRP A 207 -6.11 6.55 15.60
CA TRP A 207 -5.34 5.34 15.27
C TRP A 207 -6.18 4.06 15.39
N LEU A 208 -6.90 3.91 16.49
CA LEU A 208 -7.77 2.75 16.73
C LEU A 208 -8.92 2.68 15.72
N ARG A 209 -9.52 3.81 15.36
CA ARG A 209 -10.57 3.86 14.33
C ARG A 209 -10.04 3.41 12.95
N TRP A 210 -8.82 3.80 12.57
CA TRP A 210 -8.17 3.29 11.37
C TRP A 210 -7.92 1.78 11.45
N ALA A 211 -7.43 1.29 12.59
CA ALA A 211 -7.16 -0.14 12.80
C ALA A 211 -8.43 -1.00 12.74
N GLN A 212 -9.57 -0.46 13.20
CA GLN A 212 -10.87 -1.15 13.23
C GLN A 212 -11.64 -1.07 11.90
N GLY A 213 -11.18 -0.24 10.97
CA GLY A 213 -11.88 0.00 9.70
C GLY A 213 -13.05 0.97 9.80
N ASP A 214 -13.15 1.74 10.88
CA ASP A 214 -14.23 2.72 11.11
C ASP A 214 -14.07 3.97 10.25
N ILE A 215 -12.89 4.16 9.65
CA ILE A 215 -12.60 5.25 8.72
C ILE A 215 -12.40 4.68 7.33
N ILE A 216 -13.42 4.82 6.49
CA ILE A 216 -13.37 4.44 5.08
C ILE A 216 -13.42 5.73 4.26
N PRO A 217 -12.30 6.18 3.65
CA PRO A 217 -12.33 7.31 2.76
C PRO A 217 -13.25 7.04 1.58
N GLU A 218 -14.03 8.03 1.18
CA GLU A 218 -14.82 7.93 -0.04
C GLU A 218 -13.89 7.66 -1.22
N GLN A 219 -14.05 6.49 -1.84
CA GLN A 219 -13.42 6.22 -3.13
C GLN A 219 -14.15 7.09 -4.18
N PRO A 220 -13.43 7.64 -5.16
CA PRO A 220 -14.11 8.29 -6.26
C PRO A 220 -15.15 7.33 -6.83
N SER A 221 -16.39 7.80 -6.96
CA SER A 221 -17.50 7.02 -7.53
C SER A 221 -17.21 6.56 -8.97
N ASP A 222 -16.21 7.17 -9.59
CA ASP A 222 -15.73 6.96 -10.94
C ASP A 222 -14.39 6.20 -11.05
N TYR A 223 -13.91 5.56 -9.96
CA TYR A 223 -12.69 4.75 -10.04
C TYR A 223 -12.82 3.63 -11.07
N ARG A 224 -12.07 3.77 -12.13
CA ARG A 224 -12.10 2.94 -13.34
C ARG A 224 -10.71 2.40 -13.63
N PRO A 225 -10.31 1.25 -13.04
CA PRO A 225 -8.97 0.71 -13.19
C PRO A 225 -8.67 0.38 -14.65
N THR A 226 -7.42 0.52 -15.04
CA THR A 226 -6.94 -0.07 -16.29
C THR A 226 -6.88 -1.59 -16.10
N LEU A 227 -7.52 -2.33 -17.01
CA LEU A 227 -7.56 -3.80 -16.96
C LEU A 227 -6.93 -4.37 -18.23
N ARG A 228 -6.04 -5.34 -18.03
CA ARG A 228 -5.27 -5.99 -19.10
C ARG A 228 -5.26 -7.49 -18.91
N LYS A 229 -4.89 -8.22 -19.93
CA LYS A 229 -4.66 -9.66 -19.85
C LYS A 229 -3.71 -10.00 -18.71
N GLY A 230 -4.15 -10.94 -17.88
CA GLY A 230 -3.47 -11.35 -16.64
C GLY A 230 -4.06 -10.73 -15.39
N ASP A 231 -4.79 -9.63 -15.48
CA ASP A 231 -5.46 -9.02 -14.33
C ASP A 231 -6.60 -9.89 -13.81
N ARG A 232 -6.87 -9.75 -12.51
CA ARG A 232 -7.89 -10.52 -11.80
C ARG A 232 -8.69 -9.61 -10.86
N GLY A 233 -9.88 -10.05 -10.47
CA GLY A 233 -10.68 -9.40 -9.45
C GLY A 233 -12.03 -8.88 -9.93
N GLU A 234 -12.75 -8.19 -9.04
CA GLU A 234 -14.14 -7.76 -9.25
C GLU A 234 -14.31 -6.79 -10.42
N ALA A 235 -13.34 -5.92 -10.68
CA ALA A 235 -13.41 -5.02 -11.83
C ALA A 235 -13.35 -5.78 -13.17
N VAL A 236 -12.56 -6.84 -13.25
CA VAL A 236 -12.54 -7.76 -14.43
C VAL A 236 -13.88 -8.47 -14.54
N ARG A 237 -14.38 -9.01 -13.43
CA ARG A 237 -15.67 -9.72 -13.40
C ARG A 237 -16.82 -8.83 -13.82
N ALA A 238 -16.85 -7.58 -13.35
CA ALA A 238 -17.87 -6.60 -13.74
C ALA A 238 -17.86 -6.35 -15.26
N TRP A 239 -16.66 -6.23 -15.85
CA TRP A 239 -16.53 -6.09 -17.31
C TRP A 239 -16.94 -7.35 -18.06
N GLN A 240 -16.60 -8.53 -17.56
CA GLN A 240 -17.07 -9.80 -18.14
C GLN A 240 -18.60 -9.89 -18.12
N MET A 241 -19.24 -9.50 -17.02
CA MET A 241 -20.70 -9.44 -16.92
C MET A 241 -21.30 -8.47 -17.93
N LEU A 242 -20.74 -7.25 -18.05
CA LEU A 242 -21.16 -6.25 -19.02
C LEU A 242 -21.02 -6.75 -20.47
N LEU A 243 -19.89 -7.35 -20.81
CA LEU A 243 -19.65 -7.91 -22.15
C LEU A 243 -20.65 -9.01 -22.48
N LYS A 244 -20.90 -9.91 -21.52
CA LYS A 244 -21.88 -10.98 -21.66
C LYS A 244 -23.29 -10.44 -21.83
N GLU A 245 -23.69 -9.45 -21.04
CA GLU A 245 -25.00 -8.76 -21.16
C GLU A 245 -25.17 -8.11 -22.54
N LYS A 246 -24.09 -7.54 -23.07
CA LYS A 246 -24.08 -6.93 -24.41
C LYS A 246 -23.92 -7.99 -25.54
N GLY A 247 -23.94 -9.27 -25.23
CA GLY A 247 -23.91 -10.36 -26.21
C GLY A 247 -22.52 -10.75 -26.73
N TYR A 248 -21.45 -10.30 -26.09
CA TYR A 248 -20.10 -10.72 -26.46
C TYR A 248 -19.74 -12.04 -25.79
N ASP A 249 -19.12 -12.93 -26.58
CA ASP A 249 -18.63 -14.22 -26.09
C ASP A 249 -17.37 -14.02 -25.23
N ILE A 250 -17.48 -14.36 -23.96
CA ILE A 250 -16.39 -14.28 -22.95
C ILE A 250 -15.73 -15.64 -22.66
N GLY A 251 -16.05 -16.66 -23.46
CA GLY A 251 -15.51 -18.01 -23.33
C GLY A 251 -16.21 -18.87 -22.29
N LYS A 252 -15.76 -20.13 -22.19
CA LYS A 252 -16.37 -21.16 -21.33
C LYS A 252 -16.23 -20.87 -19.84
N ALA A 253 -15.18 -20.16 -19.43
CA ALA A 253 -14.95 -19.77 -18.03
C ALA A 253 -15.98 -18.77 -17.50
N GLY A 254 -16.67 -18.05 -18.41
CA GLY A 254 -17.68 -17.07 -18.04
C GLY A 254 -17.11 -15.89 -17.27
N CYS A 255 -17.87 -15.40 -16.28
CA CYS A 255 -17.49 -14.24 -15.47
C CYS A 255 -16.65 -14.70 -14.25
N ASP A 256 -15.46 -15.23 -14.50
CA ASP A 256 -14.58 -15.79 -13.48
C ASP A 256 -13.67 -14.75 -12.79
N GLY A 257 -13.72 -13.48 -13.25
CA GLY A 257 -12.88 -12.42 -12.73
C GLY A 257 -11.42 -12.49 -13.20
N ILE A 258 -11.10 -13.29 -14.23
CA ILE A 258 -9.75 -13.41 -14.79
C ILE A 258 -9.74 -12.82 -16.20
N PHE A 259 -8.92 -11.82 -16.45
CA PHE A 259 -8.75 -11.24 -17.78
C PHE A 259 -7.89 -12.16 -18.65
N GLY A 260 -8.52 -13.23 -19.11
CA GLY A 260 -7.92 -14.23 -20.01
C GLY A 260 -7.98 -13.82 -21.47
N SER A 261 -7.54 -14.73 -22.37
CA SER A 261 -7.55 -14.49 -23.82
C SER A 261 -8.96 -14.31 -24.37
N ASP A 262 -9.96 -14.99 -23.81
CA ASP A 262 -11.36 -14.85 -24.30
C ASP A 262 -11.98 -13.52 -23.86
N THR A 263 -11.68 -13.08 -22.62
CA THR A 263 -12.01 -11.73 -22.15
C THR A 263 -11.36 -10.65 -23.01
N GLU A 264 -10.08 -10.80 -23.35
CA GLU A 264 -9.34 -9.89 -24.24
C GLU A 264 -10.02 -9.78 -25.62
N LYS A 265 -10.36 -10.91 -26.24
CA LYS A 265 -11.07 -10.95 -27.54
C LYS A 265 -12.44 -10.27 -27.45
N ALA A 266 -13.19 -10.50 -26.38
CA ALA A 266 -14.48 -9.88 -26.15
C ALA A 266 -14.35 -8.36 -26.00
N VAL A 267 -13.36 -7.90 -25.24
CA VAL A 267 -13.02 -6.47 -25.09
C VAL A 267 -12.67 -5.86 -26.44
N MET A 268 -11.83 -6.51 -27.24
CA MET A 268 -11.46 -6.02 -28.58
C MET A 268 -12.69 -5.85 -29.47
N LYS A 269 -13.57 -6.86 -29.52
CA LYS A 269 -14.81 -6.78 -30.32
C LYS A 269 -15.73 -5.63 -29.83
N TYR A 270 -15.87 -5.47 -28.52
CA TYR A 270 -16.62 -4.38 -27.94
C TYR A 270 -16.02 -3.02 -28.33
N GLN A 271 -14.71 -2.89 -28.21
CA GLN A 271 -13.99 -1.66 -28.57
C GLN A 271 -14.12 -1.33 -30.07
N GLN A 272 -13.98 -2.33 -30.94
CA GLN A 272 -14.20 -2.16 -32.40
C GLN A 272 -15.61 -1.64 -32.69
N SER A 273 -16.64 -2.13 -32.00
CA SER A 273 -18.02 -1.62 -32.13
C SER A 273 -18.16 -0.15 -31.70
N LYS A 274 -17.19 0.38 -30.98
CA LYS A 274 -17.09 1.78 -30.52
C LYS A 274 -16.03 2.60 -31.26
N GLY A 275 -15.44 2.05 -32.34
CA GLY A 275 -14.41 2.74 -33.11
C GLY A 275 -13.04 2.83 -32.38
N MET A 276 -12.77 1.91 -31.48
CA MET A 276 -11.51 1.85 -30.69
C MET A 276 -10.73 0.57 -31.00
N GLU A 277 -9.41 0.63 -30.85
CA GLU A 277 -8.53 -0.52 -31.00
C GLU A 277 -7.54 -0.57 -29.85
N SER A 278 -7.66 -1.55 -28.90
CA SER A 278 -6.64 -1.71 -27.86
C SER A 278 -6.56 -3.09 -27.19
N GLY A 279 -7.64 -3.84 -27.01
CA GLY A 279 -7.65 -5.14 -26.30
C GLY A 279 -7.46 -5.03 -24.77
N TRP A 280 -7.37 -3.82 -24.22
CA TRP A 280 -7.31 -3.54 -22.79
C TRP A 280 -8.31 -2.45 -22.41
N ILE A 281 -8.80 -2.46 -21.17
CA ILE A 281 -9.80 -1.51 -20.69
C ILE A 281 -9.08 -0.35 -20.03
N GLY A 282 -9.17 0.83 -20.63
CA GLY A 282 -8.59 2.07 -20.13
C GLY A 282 -9.65 3.18 -20.01
N PRO A 283 -9.22 4.42 -19.70
CA PRO A 283 -10.14 5.55 -19.49
C PRO A 283 -11.15 5.75 -20.62
N GLN A 284 -10.72 5.62 -21.87
CA GLN A 284 -11.59 5.76 -23.04
C GLN A 284 -12.64 4.64 -23.10
N THR A 285 -12.27 3.39 -22.78
CA THR A 285 -13.19 2.27 -22.78
C THR A 285 -14.23 2.43 -21.66
N TRP A 286 -13.82 2.91 -20.49
CA TRP A 286 -14.73 3.18 -19.39
C TRP A 286 -15.77 4.25 -19.72
N GLN A 287 -15.43 5.25 -20.54
CA GLN A 287 -16.37 6.31 -20.97
C GLN A 287 -17.51 5.78 -21.84
N THR A 288 -17.39 4.58 -22.40
CA THR A 288 -18.41 3.99 -23.29
C THR A 288 -19.55 3.28 -22.56
N ILE A 289 -19.47 3.17 -21.25
CA ILE A 289 -20.48 2.50 -20.41
C ILE A 289 -21.22 3.45 -19.46
N SER A 290 -21.03 4.75 -19.65
CA SER A 290 -21.78 5.81 -18.95
C SER A 290 -23.19 5.93 -19.47
#